data_a482249a4f1340d93e606be73007a4ae
#
_entry.id   a482249a4f1340d93e606be73007a4ae
#
_cell.length_a   1.000
_cell.length_b   1.000
_cell.length_c   1.000
_cell.angle_alpha   90.00
_cell.angle_beta   90.00
_cell.angle_gamma   90.00
#
_symmetry.space_group_name_H-M   'P 1'
#
loop_
_entity.id
_entity.type
_entity.pdbx_description
1 polymer ?
#
loop_
_entity_poly.entity_id
_entity_poly.type
_entity_poly.pdbx_seq_one_letter_code
_entity_poly.pdbx_strand_id
1 'polypeptide(L)'
;MIMRNEKLAEFLKPGKRVHMVGIGGVSMRPLALVLHDRGITVTGSDMNSSGSTEELIRSGIPVAIGHREENILGADCIVRTAAARNDNPEIAAARAAGIPIFERAPAWGVIMREYRNAVCVSGTHGKTTTTSMVTHILMAAKADPTVMIGGALPLLGAGHRVGNGDTIVLESCEYCDSFLNFYPSLAIILNVEADHLDYFKDLADVEKSFRAFAGLATSGVLANGDDANTMDTLKGMDFVTFGLGEQNRIRAVNISEDWSEFDVLCDGQCYTHLKLSVYGRHNTLNALAAAGAAWMLGIDGEAVAEGLATFTGAGRRMEKKGTFNGAPVYDDYAHHPGELSCLIDAVRTQGYKRVVVAFQPHTYTRTHALFEDFVRELKRVDVCVVAEIYAAREQNLIGISSRDLVEKIPGATYCETLPEVTEFLRQNVREGDIVLTVGAGDIYRAGEALVK
;
A
#
# COMPACT_ATOMS: atom_id res chain seq x y z
N MET A 1 -2.99 25.44 -2.68
CA MET A 1 -2.99 24.22 -1.85
C MET A 1 -2.90 24.56 -0.36
N ILE A 2 -1.89 25.28 0.12
CA ILE A 2 -1.68 25.64 1.55
C ILE A 2 -2.92 26.30 2.18
N MET A 3 -3.53 27.33 1.54
CA MET A 3 -4.73 27.99 2.05
C MET A 3 -5.96 27.07 2.17
N ARG A 4 -6.05 26.00 1.38
CA ARG A 4 -7.15 25.04 1.42
C ARG A 4 -7.06 24.13 2.66
N ASN A 5 -5.84 23.76 3.04
CA ASN A 5 -5.57 22.93 4.21
C ASN A 5 -5.70 23.75 5.52
N GLU A 6 -5.34 25.03 5.53
CA GLU A 6 -5.55 25.93 6.66
C GLU A 6 -7.04 26.09 6.99
N LYS A 7 -7.87 26.29 5.96
CA LYS A 7 -9.33 26.34 6.15
C LYS A 7 -9.90 25.04 6.71
N LEU A 8 -9.40 23.88 6.26
CA LEU A 8 -9.83 22.58 6.77
C LEU A 8 -9.48 22.41 8.25
N ALA A 9 -8.32 22.88 8.70
CA ALA A 9 -7.90 22.81 10.09
C ALA A 9 -8.88 23.50 11.06
N GLU A 10 -9.68 24.46 10.61
CA GLU A 10 -10.72 25.10 11.43
C GLU A 10 -11.88 24.14 11.75
N PHE A 11 -12.11 23.13 10.92
CA PHE A 11 -13.19 22.15 11.07
C PHE A 11 -12.72 20.86 11.77
N LEU A 12 -11.41 20.57 11.78
CA LEU A 12 -10.87 19.37 12.43
C LEU A 12 -10.47 19.65 13.89
N LYS A 13 -11.40 20.16 14.69
CA LYS A 13 -11.22 20.53 16.11
C LYS A 13 -12.35 19.98 16.98
N PRO A 14 -12.09 19.72 18.28
CA PRO A 14 -13.15 19.37 19.22
C PRO A 14 -14.32 20.36 19.16
N GLY A 15 -15.54 19.83 19.27
CA GLY A 15 -16.78 20.60 19.16
C GLY A 15 -17.28 20.83 17.71
N LYS A 16 -16.52 20.43 16.71
CA LYS A 16 -16.95 20.41 15.30
C LYS A 16 -17.55 19.06 14.92
N ARG A 17 -18.46 19.10 13.92
CA ARG A 17 -19.08 17.92 13.34
C ARG A 17 -18.61 17.72 11.90
N VAL A 18 -17.94 16.61 11.66
CA VAL A 18 -17.42 16.19 10.34
C VAL A 18 -18.27 15.04 9.82
N HIS A 19 -18.85 15.18 8.63
CA HIS A 19 -19.52 14.07 7.97
C HIS A 19 -18.62 13.49 6.87
N MET A 20 -18.46 12.17 6.85
CA MET A 20 -17.51 11.48 5.97
C MET A 20 -18.26 10.62 4.93
N VAL A 21 -18.12 10.96 3.63
CA VAL A 21 -18.76 10.25 2.53
C VAL A 21 -17.84 9.14 2.00
N GLY A 22 -18.29 7.88 2.03
CA GLY A 22 -17.49 6.69 1.78
C GLY A 22 -16.61 6.32 2.98
N ILE A 23 -17.17 6.42 4.18
CA ILE A 23 -16.45 6.32 5.45
C ILE A 23 -15.80 4.95 5.69
N GLY A 24 -16.34 3.85 5.12
CA GLY A 24 -15.81 2.48 5.24
C GLY A 24 -14.56 2.21 4.40
N GLY A 25 -14.13 3.16 3.57
CA GLY A 25 -12.95 3.01 2.72
C GLY A 25 -11.65 2.83 3.52
N VAL A 26 -10.66 2.11 2.94
CA VAL A 26 -9.42 1.67 3.59
C VAL A 26 -8.68 2.77 4.35
N SER A 27 -8.64 4.00 3.83
CA SER A 27 -7.99 5.12 4.52
C SER A 27 -8.98 6.21 4.99
N MET A 28 -10.28 6.05 4.74
CA MET A 28 -11.33 6.88 5.33
C MET A 28 -11.65 6.42 6.76
N ARG A 29 -11.78 5.10 6.98
CA ARG A 29 -12.04 4.50 8.29
C ARG A 29 -10.98 4.90 9.33
N PRO A 30 -9.66 4.76 9.09
CA PRO A 30 -8.64 5.22 10.02
C PRO A 30 -8.75 6.71 10.33
N LEU A 31 -9.02 7.54 9.31
CA LEU A 31 -9.22 8.96 9.49
C LEU A 31 -10.41 9.26 10.43
N ALA A 32 -11.53 8.55 10.23
CA ALA A 32 -12.70 8.70 11.09
C ALA A 32 -12.39 8.38 12.56
N LEU A 33 -11.65 7.31 12.83
CA LEU A 33 -11.24 6.90 14.16
C LEU A 33 -10.29 7.91 14.80
N VAL A 34 -9.29 8.41 14.06
CA VAL A 34 -8.36 9.43 14.54
C VAL A 34 -9.12 10.73 14.88
N LEU A 35 -10.05 11.16 14.04
CA LEU A 35 -10.86 12.36 14.30
C LEU A 35 -11.75 12.18 15.52
N HIS A 36 -12.39 11.00 15.65
CA HIS A 36 -13.25 10.67 16.77
C HIS A 36 -12.49 10.64 18.10
N ASP A 37 -11.31 10.01 18.13
CA ASP A 37 -10.43 9.93 19.30
C ASP A 37 -9.98 11.33 19.79
N ARG A 38 -9.86 12.27 18.86
CA ARG A 38 -9.57 13.69 19.14
C ARG A 38 -10.77 14.52 19.60
N GLY A 39 -11.90 13.89 19.87
CA GLY A 39 -13.11 14.57 20.36
C GLY A 39 -13.88 15.34 19.28
N ILE A 40 -13.66 15.06 18.02
CA ILE A 40 -14.45 15.59 16.91
C ILE A 40 -15.69 14.72 16.74
N THR A 41 -16.85 15.32 16.58
CA THR A 41 -18.08 14.57 16.29
C THR A 41 -18.04 14.08 14.86
N VAL A 42 -17.77 12.78 14.67
CA VAL A 42 -17.73 12.17 13.35
C VAL A 42 -19.04 11.44 13.05
N THR A 43 -19.58 11.65 11.86
CA THR A 43 -20.65 10.85 11.28
C THR A 43 -20.24 10.48 9.85
N GLY A 44 -20.87 9.49 9.24
CA GLY A 44 -20.56 9.21 7.84
C GLY A 44 -21.58 8.32 7.16
N SER A 45 -21.33 8.08 5.89
CA SER A 45 -22.13 7.21 5.03
C SER A 45 -21.26 6.30 4.19
N ASP A 46 -21.80 5.15 3.83
CA ASP A 46 -21.20 4.24 2.83
C ASP A 46 -22.30 3.61 1.97
N MET A 47 -21.96 3.19 0.76
CA MET A 47 -22.92 2.54 -0.15
C MET A 47 -23.41 1.22 0.42
N ASN A 48 -22.52 0.43 1.04
CA ASN A 48 -22.79 -0.91 1.52
C ASN A 48 -22.35 -1.09 2.98
N SER A 49 -23.05 -1.96 3.70
CA SER A 49 -22.57 -2.46 4.98
C SER A 49 -21.36 -3.38 4.77
N SER A 50 -20.40 -3.26 5.66
CA SER A 50 -19.13 -4.02 5.62
C SER A 50 -18.55 -4.13 7.03
N GLY A 51 -17.59 -5.03 7.24
CA GLY A 51 -16.85 -5.12 8.50
C GLY A 51 -16.23 -3.78 8.94
N SER A 52 -15.84 -2.93 7.98
CA SER A 52 -15.32 -1.58 8.24
C SER A 52 -16.39 -0.65 8.80
N THR A 53 -17.59 -0.64 8.24
CA THR A 53 -18.70 0.21 8.73
C THR A 53 -19.22 -0.29 10.08
N GLU A 54 -19.24 -1.61 10.32
CA GLU A 54 -19.61 -2.21 11.60
C GLU A 54 -18.59 -1.87 12.70
N GLU A 55 -17.30 -1.87 12.40
CA GLU A 55 -16.25 -1.45 13.32
C GLU A 55 -16.44 0.01 13.75
N LEU A 56 -16.70 0.91 12.81
CA LEU A 56 -16.97 2.32 13.09
C LEU A 56 -18.18 2.50 14.01
N ILE A 57 -19.28 1.78 13.73
CA ILE A 57 -20.49 1.81 14.57
C ILE A 57 -20.17 1.32 15.99
N ARG A 58 -19.42 0.22 16.14
CA ARG A 58 -18.98 -0.29 17.44
C ARG A 58 -18.08 0.69 18.19
N SER A 59 -17.31 1.51 17.47
CA SER A 59 -16.48 2.57 18.03
C SER A 59 -17.27 3.84 18.35
N GLY A 60 -18.60 3.84 18.22
CA GLY A 60 -19.44 5.00 18.57
C GLY A 60 -19.62 6.02 17.43
N ILE A 61 -19.18 5.73 16.23
CA ILE A 61 -19.33 6.61 15.05
C ILE A 61 -20.59 6.22 14.28
N PRO A 62 -21.61 7.08 14.18
CA PRO A 62 -22.82 6.81 13.41
C PRO A 62 -22.52 6.70 11.91
N VAL A 63 -22.91 5.58 11.28
CA VAL A 63 -22.75 5.34 9.85
C VAL A 63 -24.10 5.04 9.21
N ALA A 64 -24.49 5.84 8.21
CA ALA A 64 -25.67 5.61 7.37
C ALA A 64 -25.29 4.70 6.20
N ILE A 65 -26.12 3.69 5.89
CA ILE A 65 -25.98 2.89 4.68
C ILE A 65 -26.87 3.47 3.58
N GLY A 66 -26.25 3.74 2.44
CA GLY A 66 -26.82 4.51 1.34
C GLY A 66 -26.61 6.01 1.50
N HIS A 67 -26.44 6.69 0.36
CA HIS A 67 -26.21 8.13 0.29
C HIS A 67 -27.52 8.87 0.15
N ARG A 68 -27.81 9.81 1.07
CA ARG A 68 -29.03 10.63 1.10
C ARG A 68 -28.69 12.03 1.59
N GLU A 69 -29.38 13.04 1.11
CA GLU A 69 -29.17 14.45 1.47
C GLU A 69 -29.32 14.72 2.98
N GLU A 70 -30.17 13.95 3.69
CA GLU A 70 -30.40 14.12 5.12
C GLU A 70 -29.20 13.68 5.98
N ASN A 71 -28.30 12.84 5.45
CA ASN A 71 -27.15 12.36 6.20
C ASN A 71 -26.19 13.47 6.66
N ILE A 72 -26.14 14.58 5.91
CA ILE A 72 -25.24 15.72 6.20
C ILE A 72 -25.81 16.75 7.18
N LEU A 73 -27.02 16.53 7.70
CA LEU A 73 -27.67 17.53 8.59
C LEU A 73 -26.81 17.80 9.83
N GLY A 74 -26.52 19.08 10.06
CA GLY A 74 -25.73 19.56 11.16
C GLY A 74 -24.21 19.37 11.00
N ALA A 75 -23.71 18.94 9.85
CA ALA A 75 -22.29 18.89 9.58
C ALA A 75 -21.69 20.30 9.38
N ASP A 76 -20.55 20.57 10.02
CA ASP A 76 -19.76 21.78 9.79
C ASP A 76 -18.94 21.68 8.50
N CYS A 77 -18.50 20.47 8.14
CA CYS A 77 -17.83 20.18 6.87
C CYS A 77 -18.04 18.72 6.43
N ILE A 78 -17.77 18.48 5.15
CA ILE A 78 -17.76 17.15 4.54
C ILE A 78 -16.31 16.76 4.21
N VAL A 79 -15.93 15.51 4.55
CA VAL A 79 -14.72 14.87 4.04
C VAL A 79 -15.14 13.69 3.17
N ARG A 80 -14.71 13.68 1.90
CA ARG A 80 -15.11 12.63 0.96
C ARG A 80 -13.93 11.77 0.51
N THR A 81 -14.24 10.53 0.13
CA THR A 81 -13.35 9.74 -0.71
C THR A 81 -13.34 10.26 -2.16
N ALA A 82 -12.23 10.10 -2.87
CA ALA A 82 -12.16 10.45 -4.29
C ALA A 82 -13.16 9.66 -5.16
N ALA A 83 -13.63 8.49 -4.70
CA ALA A 83 -14.65 7.70 -5.37
C ALA A 83 -16.06 8.32 -5.32
N ALA A 84 -16.34 9.20 -4.34
CA ALA A 84 -17.62 9.91 -4.25
C ALA A 84 -17.66 11.03 -5.28
N ARG A 85 -18.44 10.85 -6.34
CA ARG A 85 -18.57 11.80 -7.45
C ARG A 85 -19.37 13.04 -7.05
N ASN A 86 -19.35 14.04 -7.92
CA ASN A 86 -20.02 15.31 -7.67
C ASN A 86 -21.57 15.22 -7.70
N ASP A 87 -22.12 14.18 -8.32
CA ASP A 87 -23.55 13.85 -8.41
C ASP A 87 -24.05 13.01 -7.21
N ASN A 88 -23.17 12.66 -6.28
CA ASN A 88 -23.57 12.02 -5.02
C ASN A 88 -24.54 12.93 -4.24
N PRO A 89 -25.69 12.44 -3.75
CA PRO A 89 -26.73 13.27 -3.11
C PRO A 89 -26.21 14.12 -1.95
N GLU A 90 -25.31 13.56 -1.12
CA GLU A 90 -24.71 14.25 0.02
C GLU A 90 -23.77 15.37 -0.43
N ILE A 91 -22.98 15.14 -1.46
CA ILE A 91 -22.08 16.15 -2.04
C ILE A 91 -22.88 17.28 -2.71
N ALA A 92 -23.95 16.94 -3.42
CA ALA A 92 -24.84 17.92 -4.05
C ALA A 92 -25.55 18.77 -2.99
N ALA A 93 -26.12 18.15 -1.96
CA ALA A 93 -26.78 18.85 -0.85
C ALA A 93 -25.81 19.73 -0.06
N ALA A 94 -24.57 19.27 0.21
CA ALA A 94 -23.56 20.08 0.89
C ALA A 94 -23.19 21.33 0.10
N ARG A 95 -23.06 21.23 -1.22
CA ARG A 95 -22.83 22.39 -2.10
C ARG A 95 -24.00 23.38 -2.07
N ALA A 96 -25.24 22.87 -2.15
CA ALA A 96 -26.43 23.69 -2.09
C ALA A 96 -26.57 24.45 -0.75
N ALA A 97 -26.17 23.79 0.34
CA ALA A 97 -26.16 24.36 1.69
C ALA A 97 -24.92 25.24 2.01
N GLY A 98 -23.95 25.35 1.09
CA GLY A 98 -22.69 26.06 1.33
C GLY A 98 -21.76 25.42 2.36
N ILE A 99 -21.95 24.12 2.67
CA ILE A 99 -21.10 23.37 3.60
C ILE A 99 -19.77 23.06 2.87
N PRO A 100 -18.60 23.38 3.47
CA PRO A 100 -17.31 23.10 2.87
C PRO A 100 -17.08 21.61 2.63
N ILE A 101 -16.52 21.26 1.46
CA ILE A 101 -16.23 19.89 1.07
C ILE A 101 -14.72 19.77 0.85
N PHE A 102 -14.12 18.79 1.51
CA PHE A 102 -12.71 18.47 1.40
C PHE A 102 -12.51 17.02 1.02
N GLU A 103 -11.35 16.71 0.50
CA GLU A 103 -10.92 15.33 0.24
C GLU A 103 -10.14 14.76 1.43
N ARG A 104 -10.03 13.46 1.48
CA ARG A 104 -9.36 12.71 2.52
C ARG A 104 -7.88 13.08 2.68
N ALA A 105 -7.12 13.22 1.59
CA ALA A 105 -5.68 13.47 1.67
C ALA A 105 -5.34 14.80 2.36
N PRO A 106 -6.01 15.93 2.06
CA PRO A 106 -5.89 17.16 2.85
C PRO A 106 -6.16 16.98 4.35
N ALA A 107 -7.15 16.14 4.72
CA ALA A 107 -7.48 15.91 6.13
C ALA A 107 -6.35 15.18 6.86
N TRP A 108 -5.77 14.15 6.25
CA TRP A 108 -4.56 13.52 6.77
C TRP A 108 -3.40 14.52 6.89
N GLY A 109 -3.20 15.37 5.88
CA GLY A 109 -2.18 16.41 5.93
C GLY A 109 -2.34 17.36 7.13
N VAL A 110 -3.58 17.78 7.45
CA VAL A 110 -3.83 18.62 8.63
C VAL A 110 -3.46 17.87 9.92
N ILE A 111 -3.89 16.62 10.06
CA ILE A 111 -3.63 15.80 11.24
C ILE A 111 -2.13 15.57 11.46
N MET A 112 -1.37 15.33 10.40
CA MET A 112 0.07 15.07 10.48
C MET A 112 0.84 16.21 11.15
N ARG A 113 0.40 17.47 11.00
CA ARG A 113 1.07 18.64 11.56
C ARG A 113 1.12 18.65 13.10
N GLU A 114 0.30 17.84 13.75
CA GLU A 114 0.26 17.74 15.21
C GLU A 114 1.29 16.73 15.75
N TYR A 115 1.92 15.95 14.89
CA TYR A 115 2.95 14.98 15.25
C TYR A 115 4.34 15.58 15.03
N ARG A 116 5.23 15.30 16.00
CA ARG A 116 6.65 15.67 15.88
C ARG A 116 7.31 14.94 14.72
N ASN A 117 7.02 13.64 14.60
CA ASN A 117 7.57 12.77 13.59
C ASN A 117 6.45 12.29 12.65
N ALA A 118 6.37 12.86 11.47
CA ALA A 118 5.45 12.44 10.43
C ALA A 118 6.25 11.69 9.34
N VAL A 119 6.22 10.36 9.40
CA VAL A 119 6.94 9.48 8.48
C VAL A 119 6.00 9.11 7.33
N CYS A 120 6.37 9.49 6.11
CA CYS A 120 5.62 9.19 4.90
C CYS A 120 6.40 8.21 4.02
N VAL A 121 5.84 7.04 3.81
CA VAL A 121 6.45 5.99 2.97
C VAL A 121 5.85 6.05 1.57
N SER A 122 6.65 6.43 0.59
CA SER A 122 6.26 6.53 -0.82
C SER A 122 7.18 5.69 -1.72
N GLY A 123 6.76 5.53 -2.96
CA GLY A 123 7.43 4.75 -3.99
C GLY A 123 6.41 4.07 -4.88
N THR A 124 6.74 3.72 -6.08
CA THR A 124 5.84 2.96 -6.95
C THR A 124 5.51 1.61 -6.31
N HIS A 125 6.53 0.92 -5.75
CA HIS A 125 6.42 -0.40 -5.13
C HIS A 125 6.94 -0.40 -3.69
N GLY A 126 6.52 -1.40 -2.88
CA GLY A 126 7.04 -1.63 -1.53
C GLY A 126 6.42 -0.79 -0.42
N LYS A 127 5.58 0.19 -0.72
CA LYS A 127 4.96 1.11 0.27
C LYS A 127 4.34 0.40 1.47
N THR A 128 3.40 -0.49 1.24
CA THR A 128 2.67 -1.23 2.30
C THR A 128 3.61 -2.04 3.17
N THR A 129 4.54 -2.77 2.56
CA THR A 129 5.52 -3.60 3.27
C THR A 129 6.44 -2.74 4.13
N THR A 130 7.01 -1.68 3.58
CA THR A 130 7.91 -0.78 4.32
C THR A 130 7.18 -0.04 5.44
N THR A 131 5.95 0.46 5.20
CA THR A 131 5.12 1.10 6.24
C THR A 131 4.83 0.11 7.37
N SER A 132 4.57 -1.15 7.06
CA SER A 132 4.36 -2.22 8.04
C SER A 132 5.64 -2.50 8.84
N MET A 133 6.80 -2.58 8.18
CA MET A 133 8.10 -2.79 8.84
C MET A 133 8.45 -1.63 9.76
N VAL A 134 8.27 -0.37 9.33
CA VAL A 134 8.44 0.81 10.20
C VAL A 134 7.52 0.73 11.41
N THR A 135 6.27 0.29 11.21
CA THR A 135 5.31 0.11 12.31
C THR A 135 5.80 -0.93 13.32
N HIS A 136 6.29 -2.09 12.87
CA HIS A 136 6.87 -3.12 13.76
C HIS A 136 8.02 -2.57 14.61
N ILE A 137 8.93 -1.83 13.98
CA ILE A 137 10.07 -1.20 14.68
C ILE A 137 9.57 -0.22 15.74
N LEU A 138 8.64 0.68 15.39
CA LEU A 138 8.10 1.66 16.33
C LEU A 138 7.34 1.03 17.49
N MET A 139 6.63 -0.09 17.24
CA MET A 139 5.96 -0.85 18.29
C MET A 139 6.98 -1.52 19.24
N ALA A 140 8.07 -2.12 18.72
CA ALA A 140 9.15 -2.68 19.52
C ALA A 140 9.87 -1.58 20.33
N ALA A 141 10.09 -0.41 19.72
CA ALA A 141 10.64 0.76 20.41
C ALA A 141 9.67 1.43 21.42
N LYS A 142 8.45 0.90 21.58
CA LYS A 142 7.40 1.43 22.49
C LYS A 142 7.04 2.89 22.18
N ALA A 143 7.15 3.32 20.93
CA ALA A 143 6.87 4.67 20.50
C ALA A 143 5.36 5.00 20.38
N ASP A 144 4.49 4.02 20.56
CA ASP A 144 3.03 4.14 20.50
C ASP A 144 2.50 4.93 19.28
N PRO A 145 2.86 4.56 18.03
CA PRO A 145 2.59 5.35 16.84
C PRO A 145 1.12 5.36 16.43
N THR A 146 0.69 6.44 15.79
CA THR A 146 -0.49 6.44 14.91
C THR A 146 -0.07 5.96 13.53
N VAL A 147 -0.84 5.05 12.92
CA VAL A 147 -0.45 4.35 11.69
C VAL A 147 -1.60 4.27 10.70
N MET A 148 -1.31 4.47 9.42
CA MET A 148 -2.21 4.18 8.30
C MET A 148 -1.45 3.44 7.19
N ILE A 149 -1.86 2.19 6.95
CA ILE A 149 -1.28 1.26 5.98
C ILE A 149 -2.36 0.93 4.95
N GLY A 150 -1.98 0.73 3.70
CA GLY A 150 -2.89 0.38 2.61
C GLY A 150 -3.47 -1.05 2.68
N GLY A 151 -2.95 -1.89 3.58
CA GLY A 151 -3.38 -3.27 3.80
C GLY A 151 -3.50 -3.60 5.28
N ALA A 152 -4.07 -4.76 5.61
CA ALA A 152 -4.11 -5.24 6.99
C ALA A 152 -2.72 -5.69 7.46
N LEU A 153 -2.35 -5.33 8.69
CA LEU A 153 -1.14 -5.79 9.35
C LEU A 153 -1.52 -6.75 10.49
N PRO A 154 -1.07 -8.02 10.46
CA PRO A 154 -1.41 -9.01 11.48
C PRO A 154 -1.14 -8.53 12.91
N LEU A 155 -0.02 -7.84 13.15
CA LEU A 155 0.33 -7.23 14.44
C LEU A 155 -0.77 -6.34 15.01
N LEU A 156 -1.49 -5.62 14.16
CA LEU A 156 -2.54 -4.67 14.55
C LEU A 156 -3.95 -5.26 14.43
N GLY A 157 -4.12 -6.38 13.73
CA GLY A 157 -5.42 -6.91 13.32
C GLY A 157 -6.18 -5.98 12.35
N ALA A 158 -5.54 -4.93 11.85
CA ALA A 158 -6.11 -3.89 11.00
C ALA A 158 -5.03 -3.22 10.13
N GLY A 159 -5.43 -2.39 9.16
CA GLY A 159 -4.50 -1.54 8.40
C GLY A 159 -4.23 -0.18 9.07
N HIS A 160 -4.57 -0.02 10.35
CA HIS A 160 -4.43 1.24 11.06
C HIS A 160 -4.32 1.05 12.58
N ARG A 161 -3.81 2.08 13.21
CA ARG A 161 -3.76 2.21 14.66
C ARG A 161 -3.84 3.69 15.04
N VAL A 162 -4.56 4.02 16.10
CA VAL A 162 -4.50 5.31 16.76
C VAL A 162 -3.63 5.14 18.00
N GLY A 163 -2.48 5.81 18.04
CA GLY A 163 -1.55 5.80 19.15
C GLY A 163 -1.50 7.17 19.85
N ASN A 164 -0.93 7.19 21.06
CA ASN A 164 -0.75 8.41 21.86
C ASN A 164 0.68 8.99 21.76
N GLY A 165 1.56 8.34 20.97
CA GLY A 165 2.92 8.81 20.76
C GLY A 165 2.98 10.02 19.82
N ASP A 166 4.18 10.60 19.72
CA ASP A 166 4.46 11.78 18.90
C ASP A 166 4.82 11.45 17.43
N THR A 167 4.62 10.19 17.05
CA THR A 167 4.96 9.68 15.70
C THR A 167 3.73 9.19 14.95
N ILE A 168 3.57 9.65 13.71
CA ILE A 168 2.60 9.12 12.75
C ILE A 168 3.32 8.52 11.54
N VAL A 169 2.86 7.36 11.08
CA VAL A 169 3.37 6.69 9.89
C VAL A 169 2.25 6.54 8.88
N LEU A 170 2.44 7.06 7.69
CA LEU A 170 1.45 7.03 6.62
C LEU A 170 2.02 6.41 5.33
N GLU A 171 1.33 5.41 4.81
CA GLU A 171 1.52 5.00 3.43
C GLU A 171 1.08 6.11 2.49
N SER A 172 1.98 6.58 1.64
CA SER A 172 1.84 7.82 0.87
C SER A 172 1.82 7.52 -0.62
N CYS A 173 0.60 7.41 -1.17
CA CYS A 173 0.38 7.08 -2.58
C CYS A 173 0.50 8.32 -3.46
N GLU A 174 1.22 8.16 -4.57
CA GLU A 174 1.45 9.17 -5.61
C GLU A 174 0.20 9.42 -6.48
N TYR A 175 -0.69 8.44 -6.58
CA TYR A 175 -1.86 8.53 -7.46
C TYR A 175 -2.70 9.78 -7.20
N CYS A 176 -3.02 10.51 -8.27
CA CYS A 176 -3.70 11.80 -8.25
C CYS A 176 -3.01 12.84 -7.35
N ASP A 177 -1.69 12.79 -7.25
CA ASP A 177 -0.89 13.68 -6.40
C ASP A 177 -1.35 13.71 -4.92
N SER A 178 -1.95 12.60 -4.45
CA SER A 178 -2.52 12.53 -3.10
C SER A 178 -1.51 12.87 -2.02
N PHE A 179 -0.29 12.37 -2.12
CA PHE A 179 0.78 12.59 -1.15
C PHE A 179 1.27 14.04 -1.09
N LEU A 180 1.03 14.87 -2.13
CA LEU A 180 1.36 16.30 -2.10
C LEU A 180 0.49 17.10 -1.12
N ASN A 181 -0.55 16.49 -0.56
CA ASN A 181 -1.34 17.09 0.52
C ASN A 181 -0.75 16.83 1.91
N PHE A 182 0.30 16.00 2.00
CA PHE A 182 0.92 15.60 3.26
C PHE A 182 2.00 16.59 3.71
N TYR A 183 2.38 16.52 4.98
CA TYR A 183 3.43 17.33 5.60
C TYR A 183 4.43 16.42 6.30
N PRO A 184 5.26 15.68 5.55
CA PRO A 184 6.23 14.79 6.14
C PRO A 184 7.31 15.55 6.92
N SER A 185 7.68 15.05 8.10
CA SER A 185 9.00 15.37 8.68
C SER A 185 10.07 14.51 8.00
N LEU A 186 9.77 13.23 7.78
CA LEU A 186 10.63 12.29 7.06
C LEU A 186 9.87 11.68 5.86
N ALA A 187 10.36 11.93 4.66
CA ALA A 187 9.87 11.29 3.44
C ALA A 187 10.78 10.12 3.05
N ILE A 188 10.19 8.95 2.79
CA ILE A 188 10.88 7.77 2.29
C ILE A 188 10.47 7.55 0.84
N ILE A 189 11.44 7.41 -0.07
CA ILE A 189 11.21 7.14 -1.49
C ILE A 189 11.91 5.82 -1.84
N LEU A 190 11.09 4.79 -2.09
CA LEU A 190 11.59 3.42 -2.30
C LEU A 190 12.07 3.19 -3.73
N ASN A 191 11.32 3.69 -4.69
CA ASN A 191 11.58 3.60 -6.13
C ASN A 191 10.65 4.53 -6.89
N VAL A 192 11.00 4.87 -8.13
CA VAL A 192 10.20 5.70 -9.03
C VAL A 192 10.10 5.01 -10.38
N GLU A 193 8.90 4.55 -10.75
CA GLU A 193 8.63 3.89 -12.02
C GLU A 193 7.37 4.48 -12.69
N ALA A 194 7.21 4.21 -13.98
CA ALA A 194 6.03 4.62 -14.72
C ALA A 194 4.83 3.74 -14.32
N ASP A 195 3.99 4.25 -13.43
CA ASP A 195 2.70 3.66 -13.06
C ASP A 195 1.61 4.73 -13.07
N HIS A 196 0.35 4.32 -12.94
CA HIS A 196 -0.79 5.22 -12.94
C HIS A 196 -0.86 6.14 -14.18
N LEU A 197 -0.56 5.57 -15.37
CA LEU A 197 -0.56 6.29 -16.65
C LEU A 197 -1.97 6.70 -17.12
N ASP A 198 -3.01 6.37 -16.36
CA ASP A 198 -4.35 6.95 -16.44
C ASP A 198 -4.41 8.38 -15.85
N TYR A 199 -3.45 8.74 -15.02
CA TYR A 199 -3.30 10.05 -14.40
C TYR A 199 -2.03 10.78 -14.87
N PHE A 200 -0.86 10.16 -14.77
CA PHE A 200 0.41 10.70 -15.22
C PHE A 200 0.60 10.45 -16.73
N LYS A 201 1.23 11.39 -17.41
CA LYS A 201 1.49 11.29 -18.85
C LYS A 201 2.59 10.27 -19.17
N ASP A 202 3.66 10.30 -18.38
CA ASP A 202 4.87 9.53 -18.58
C ASP A 202 5.71 9.50 -17.28
N LEU A 203 6.86 8.83 -17.33
CA LEU A 203 7.79 8.75 -16.20
C LEU A 203 8.24 10.12 -15.71
N ALA A 204 8.49 11.08 -16.61
CA ALA A 204 8.96 12.41 -16.25
C ALA A 204 7.91 13.19 -15.42
N ASP A 205 6.62 12.96 -15.68
CA ASP A 205 5.53 13.54 -14.89
C ASP A 205 5.42 12.88 -13.51
N VAL A 206 5.66 11.56 -13.40
CA VAL A 206 5.79 10.85 -12.12
C VAL A 206 6.98 11.39 -11.32
N GLU A 207 8.15 11.48 -11.91
CA GLU A 207 9.37 12.01 -11.30
C GLU A 207 9.18 13.42 -10.74
N LYS A 208 8.52 14.29 -11.49
CA LYS A 208 8.17 15.65 -11.06
C LYS A 208 7.30 15.65 -9.80
N SER A 209 6.32 14.73 -9.72
CA SER A 209 5.45 14.58 -8.56
C SER A 209 6.23 14.10 -7.33
N PHE A 210 7.08 13.06 -7.47
CA PHE A 210 7.95 12.57 -6.40
C PHE A 210 8.96 13.63 -5.93
N ARG A 211 9.55 14.39 -6.85
CA ARG A 211 10.43 15.50 -6.49
C ARG A 211 9.70 16.57 -5.69
N ALA A 212 8.48 16.92 -6.08
CA ALA A 212 7.66 17.87 -5.32
C ALA A 212 7.32 17.33 -3.93
N PHE A 213 7.02 16.03 -3.80
CA PHE A 213 6.77 15.37 -2.51
C PHE A 213 8.02 15.40 -1.62
N ALA A 214 9.20 15.03 -2.14
CA ALA A 214 10.46 15.11 -1.41
C ALA A 214 10.72 16.50 -0.85
N GLY A 215 10.40 17.54 -1.63
CA GLY A 215 10.52 18.94 -1.23
C GLY A 215 9.61 19.39 -0.08
N LEU A 216 8.64 18.57 0.31
CA LEU A 216 7.77 18.83 1.47
C LEU A 216 8.39 18.38 2.79
N ALA A 217 9.40 17.52 2.77
CA ALA A 217 10.02 16.98 3.97
C ALA A 217 10.78 18.04 4.76
N THR A 218 10.55 18.11 6.08
CA THR A 218 11.12 19.17 6.92
C THR A 218 12.35 18.72 7.71
N SER A 219 12.51 17.41 7.97
CA SER A 219 13.65 16.87 8.73
C SER A 219 14.58 16.01 7.88
N GLY A 220 14.11 15.50 6.73
CA GLY A 220 14.96 14.75 5.80
C GLY A 220 14.19 13.89 4.81
N VAL A 221 14.92 13.44 3.81
CA VAL A 221 14.47 12.48 2.80
C VAL A 221 15.39 11.25 2.87
N LEU A 222 14.79 10.07 2.89
CA LEU A 222 15.49 8.78 2.76
C LEU A 222 15.11 8.17 1.40
N ALA A 223 16.09 7.87 0.56
CA ALA A 223 15.83 7.46 -0.81
C ALA A 223 16.71 6.27 -1.23
N ASN A 224 16.19 5.43 -2.12
CA ASN A 224 16.92 4.30 -2.67
C ASN A 224 18.01 4.79 -3.65
N GLY A 225 19.26 4.68 -3.22
CA GLY A 225 20.42 5.10 -4.03
C GLY A 225 20.84 4.09 -5.10
N ASP A 226 20.21 2.92 -5.14
CA ASP A 226 20.43 1.91 -6.20
C ASP A 226 19.37 2.02 -7.32
N ASP A 227 18.33 2.85 -7.13
CA ASP A 227 17.30 3.09 -8.14
C ASP A 227 17.63 4.34 -8.96
N ALA A 228 17.93 4.14 -10.25
CA ALA A 228 18.39 5.21 -11.13
C ALA A 228 17.37 6.34 -11.28
N ASN A 229 16.07 6.00 -11.42
CA ASN A 229 15.02 7.01 -11.57
C ASN A 229 14.85 7.83 -10.29
N THR A 230 14.95 7.20 -9.11
CA THR A 230 14.94 7.90 -7.82
C THR A 230 16.10 8.89 -7.73
N MET A 231 17.32 8.47 -8.11
CA MET A 231 18.50 9.31 -8.09
C MET A 231 18.39 10.48 -9.06
N ASP A 232 17.88 10.27 -10.27
CA ASP A 232 17.63 11.34 -11.24
C ASP A 232 16.53 12.29 -10.76
N THR A 233 15.45 11.76 -10.19
CA THR A 233 14.35 12.54 -9.60
C THR A 233 14.83 13.51 -8.53
N LEU A 234 15.74 13.08 -7.65
CA LEU A 234 16.20 13.85 -6.50
C LEU A 234 17.50 14.61 -6.75
N LYS A 235 18.01 14.60 -7.96
CA LYS A 235 19.27 15.29 -8.32
C LYS A 235 19.29 16.74 -7.86
N GLY A 236 20.34 17.09 -7.07
CA GLY A 236 20.53 18.43 -6.53
C GLY A 236 19.71 18.73 -5.26
N MET A 237 19.01 17.75 -4.70
CA MET A 237 18.42 17.83 -3.35
C MET A 237 19.37 17.20 -2.33
N ASP A 238 19.19 17.53 -1.06
CA ASP A 238 19.87 16.87 0.06
C ASP A 238 19.02 15.71 0.58
N PHE A 239 19.60 14.49 0.64
CA PHE A 239 18.91 13.30 1.12
C PHE A 239 19.90 12.21 1.58
N VAL A 240 19.44 11.32 2.42
CA VAL A 240 20.14 10.11 2.87
C VAL A 240 19.82 8.97 1.91
N THR A 241 20.84 8.23 1.45
CA THR A 241 20.64 7.08 0.57
C THR A 241 20.65 5.77 1.34
N PHE A 242 19.80 4.85 0.93
CA PHE A 242 19.88 3.44 1.32
C PHE A 242 20.00 2.54 0.08
N GLY A 243 20.62 1.38 0.24
CA GLY A 243 20.76 0.41 -0.85
C GLY A 243 21.85 -0.63 -0.58
N LEU A 244 22.19 -1.42 -1.59
CA LEU A 244 23.22 -2.45 -1.53
C LEU A 244 24.58 -1.92 -1.99
N GLY A 245 24.57 -0.92 -2.87
CA GLY A 245 25.78 -0.31 -3.44
C GLY A 245 26.61 0.44 -2.39
N GLU A 246 27.94 0.44 -2.59
CA GLU A 246 28.91 1.04 -1.65
C GLU A 246 28.75 2.56 -1.47
N GLN A 247 28.11 3.24 -2.43
CA GLN A 247 27.84 4.68 -2.40
C GLN A 247 26.75 5.07 -1.39
N ASN A 248 25.98 4.11 -0.89
CA ASN A 248 24.88 4.40 0.01
C ASN A 248 25.36 4.63 1.45
N ARG A 249 24.76 5.58 2.15
CA ARG A 249 25.03 5.83 3.56
C ARG A 249 24.51 4.75 4.47
N ILE A 250 23.35 4.13 4.09
CA ILE A 250 22.72 3.03 4.79
C ILE A 250 22.78 1.82 3.87
N ARG A 251 23.48 0.76 4.30
CA ARG A 251 23.75 -0.41 3.45
C ARG A 251 23.46 -1.72 4.12
N ALA A 252 22.96 -2.68 3.34
CA ALA A 252 22.97 -4.07 3.72
C ALA A 252 24.28 -4.73 3.26
N VAL A 253 24.95 -5.44 4.18
CA VAL A 253 26.15 -6.23 3.92
C VAL A 253 26.01 -7.62 4.53
N ASN A 254 26.91 -8.57 4.19
CA ASN A 254 26.89 -9.94 4.70
C ASN A 254 25.52 -10.63 4.47
N ILE A 255 24.97 -10.42 3.28
CA ILE A 255 23.61 -10.88 2.94
C ILE A 255 23.61 -12.37 2.68
N SER A 256 22.68 -13.13 3.30
CA SER A 256 22.45 -14.55 3.06
C SER A 256 21.93 -14.82 1.63
N GLU A 257 22.09 -16.07 1.15
CA GLU A 257 21.66 -16.46 -0.21
C GLU A 257 20.16 -16.27 -0.43
N ASP A 258 19.34 -16.46 0.60
CA ASP A 258 17.88 -16.28 0.57
C ASP A 258 17.41 -14.85 0.86
N TRP A 259 18.35 -13.91 1.06
CA TRP A 259 18.10 -12.51 1.35
C TRP A 259 17.37 -12.23 2.68
N SER A 260 17.33 -13.19 3.60
CA SER A 260 16.61 -13.04 4.87
C SER A 260 17.49 -12.56 6.03
N GLU A 261 18.82 -12.64 5.92
CA GLU A 261 19.74 -12.32 7.01
C GLU A 261 20.87 -11.42 6.50
N PHE A 262 21.14 -10.31 7.19
CA PHE A 262 22.15 -9.33 6.79
C PHE A 262 22.47 -8.33 7.91
N ASP A 263 23.63 -7.67 7.80
CA ASP A 263 24.00 -6.56 8.66
C ASP A 263 23.61 -5.21 8.02
N VAL A 264 23.16 -4.28 8.84
CA VAL A 264 22.86 -2.89 8.42
C VAL A 264 24.00 -1.97 8.87
N LEU A 265 24.64 -1.33 7.91
CA LEU A 265 25.63 -0.27 8.18
C LEU A 265 24.97 1.09 7.98
N CYS A 266 25.19 2.00 8.93
CA CYS A 266 24.85 3.43 8.83
C CYS A 266 26.13 4.26 8.96
N ASP A 267 26.42 5.09 7.98
CA ASP A 267 27.68 5.86 7.89
C ASP A 267 28.94 5.00 8.11
N GLY A 268 28.92 3.76 7.60
CA GLY A 268 30.01 2.81 7.70
C GLY A 268 30.14 2.07 9.05
N GLN A 269 29.27 2.35 10.02
CA GLN A 269 29.25 1.67 11.31
C GLN A 269 28.11 0.66 11.35
N CYS A 270 28.33 -0.51 11.96
CA CYS A 270 27.29 -1.51 12.16
C CYS A 270 26.22 -0.96 13.11
N TYR A 271 25.01 -0.80 12.58
CA TYR A 271 23.86 -0.33 13.34
C TYR A 271 23.08 -1.47 13.97
N THR A 272 22.83 -2.53 13.20
CA THR A 272 22.10 -3.72 13.67
C THR A 272 22.31 -4.91 12.75
N HIS A 273 22.05 -6.12 13.27
CA HIS A 273 21.94 -7.35 12.50
C HIS A 273 20.46 -7.72 12.35
N LEU A 274 20.02 -8.06 11.15
CA LEU A 274 18.62 -8.38 10.85
C LEU A 274 18.47 -9.82 10.40
N LYS A 275 17.42 -10.46 10.92
CA LYS A 275 16.93 -11.75 10.45
C LYS A 275 15.43 -11.64 10.20
N LEU A 276 15.05 -11.67 8.93
CA LEU A 276 13.66 -11.51 8.48
C LEU A 276 12.96 -12.87 8.39
N SER A 277 11.65 -12.88 8.61
CA SER A 277 10.78 -14.01 8.29
C SER A 277 10.23 -13.97 6.87
N VAL A 278 10.59 -12.94 6.09
CA VAL A 278 10.21 -12.75 4.69
C VAL A 278 11.45 -12.74 3.81
N TYR A 279 11.34 -13.27 2.60
CA TYR A 279 12.47 -13.56 1.72
C TYR A 279 12.52 -12.62 0.53
N GLY A 280 13.68 -12.61 -0.13
CA GLY A 280 13.91 -11.96 -1.41
C GLY A 280 14.46 -10.54 -1.30
N ARG A 281 15.26 -10.18 -2.32
CA ARG A 281 15.99 -8.92 -2.42
C ARG A 281 15.11 -7.68 -2.15
N HIS A 282 13.86 -7.68 -2.66
CA HIS A 282 12.95 -6.55 -2.45
C HIS A 282 12.56 -6.36 -0.98
N ASN A 283 12.41 -7.46 -0.19
CA ASN A 283 12.13 -7.37 1.24
C ASN A 283 13.35 -6.92 2.04
N THR A 284 14.56 -7.31 1.62
CA THR A 284 15.81 -6.77 2.19
C THR A 284 15.88 -5.26 1.99
N LEU A 285 15.57 -4.74 0.80
CA LEU A 285 15.53 -3.30 0.52
C LEU A 285 14.43 -2.59 1.31
N ASN A 286 13.23 -3.17 1.44
CA ASN A 286 12.16 -2.62 2.26
C ASN A 286 12.55 -2.54 3.74
N ALA A 287 13.19 -3.60 4.27
CA ALA A 287 13.69 -3.65 5.64
C ALA A 287 14.84 -2.64 5.87
N LEU A 288 15.72 -2.49 4.88
CA LEU A 288 16.79 -1.51 4.91
C LEU A 288 16.26 -0.07 4.93
N ALA A 289 15.23 0.23 4.13
CA ALA A 289 14.54 1.52 4.17
C ALA A 289 13.88 1.77 5.54
N ALA A 290 13.24 0.74 6.13
CA ALA A 290 12.63 0.83 7.46
C ALA A 290 13.67 1.04 8.56
N ALA A 291 14.79 0.30 8.52
CA ALA A 291 15.91 0.46 9.45
C ALA A 291 16.57 1.85 9.30
N GLY A 292 16.71 2.34 8.06
CA GLY A 292 17.23 3.68 7.79
C GLY A 292 16.33 4.78 8.34
N ALA A 293 15.02 4.63 8.21
CA ALA A 293 14.07 5.56 8.82
C ALA A 293 14.18 5.55 10.36
N ALA A 294 14.32 4.37 10.96
CA ALA A 294 14.52 4.22 12.39
C ALA A 294 15.82 4.89 12.86
N TRP A 295 16.90 4.69 12.13
CA TRP A 295 18.17 5.37 12.41
C TRP A 295 18.06 6.90 12.36
N MET A 296 17.40 7.45 11.34
CA MET A 296 17.14 8.89 11.21
C MET A 296 16.23 9.43 12.33
N LEU A 297 15.36 8.60 12.89
CA LEU A 297 14.53 8.93 14.05
C LEU A 297 15.25 8.76 15.40
N GLY A 298 16.49 8.24 15.41
CA GLY A 298 17.27 8.00 16.63
C GLY A 298 16.81 6.78 17.43
N ILE A 299 16.17 5.80 16.78
CA ILE A 299 15.75 4.55 17.40
C ILE A 299 16.95 3.61 17.52
N ASP A 300 17.02 2.84 18.60
CA ASP A 300 18.08 1.86 18.84
C ASP A 300 18.02 0.70 17.85
N GLY A 301 19.19 0.22 17.41
CA GLY A 301 19.33 -0.93 16.51
C GLY A 301 18.76 -2.23 17.06
N GLU A 302 18.74 -2.41 18.39
CA GLU A 302 18.13 -3.58 19.06
C GLU A 302 16.61 -3.59 18.84
N ALA A 303 15.94 -2.45 19.00
CA ALA A 303 14.51 -2.32 18.73
C ALA A 303 14.17 -2.55 17.24
N VAL A 304 15.09 -2.19 16.33
CA VAL A 304 14.94 -2.48 14.89
C VAL A 304 15.00 -3.98 14.64
N ALA A 305 15.98 -4.67 15.21
CA ALA A 305 16.12 -6.14 15.08
C ALA A 305 14.90 -6.86 15.67
N GLU A 306 14.47 -6.49 16.88
CA GLU A 306 13.29 -7.08 17.53
C GLU A 306 12.02 -6.87 16.69
N GLY A 307 11.79 -5.64 16.24
CA GLY A 307 10.61 -5.29 15.44
C GLY A 307 10.56 -6.08 14.14
N LEU A 308 11.64 -6.10 13.37
CA LEU A 308 11.69 -6.77 12.06
C LEU A 308 11.67 -8.30 12.17
N ALA A 309 12.20 -8.90 13.25
CA ALA A 309 12.10 -10.34 13.49
C ALA A 309 10.64 -10.79 13.65
N THR A 310 9.74 -9.92 14.13
CA THR A 310 8.31 -10.23 14.29
C THR A 310 7.48 -9.98 13.02
N PHE A 311 8.06 -9.37 11.98
CA PHE A 311 7.36 -9.09 10.74
C PHE A 311 7.22 -10.35 9.88
N THR A 312 6.00 -10.85 9.73
CA THR A 312 5.68 -12.07 8.95
C THR A 312 4.99 -11.77 7.62
N GLY A 313 4.97 -10.51 7.19
CA GLY A 313 4.29 -10.02 6.00
C GLY A 313 3.13 -9.09 6.32
N ALA A 314 2.63 -8.41 5.31
CA ALA A 314 1.40 -7.63 5.35
C ALA A 314 0.28 -8.40 4.63
N GLY A 315 -0.95 -8.08 4.92
CA GLY A 315 -2.09 -8.71 4.23
C GLY A 315 -1.98 -8.59 2.72
N ARG A 316 -2.23 -9.68 2.04
CA ARG A 316 -2.08 -9.80 0.59
C ARG A 316 -0.66 -9.49 0.07
N ARG A 317 0.40 -9.75 0.87
CA ARG A 317 1.81 -9.68 0.47
C ARG A 317 2.48 -10.99 0.87
N MET A 318 2.53 -11.97 -0.04
CA MET A 318 2.89 -13.36 0.24
C MET A 318 2.14 -13.92 1.46
N GLU A 319 0.84 -13.58 1.56
CA GLU A 319 -0.01 -14.02 2.66
C GLU A 319 -0.38 -15.48 2.51
N LYS A 320 0.03 -16.31 3.45
CA LYS A 320 -0.30 -17.74 3.46
C LYS A 320 -1.78 -17.94 3.75
N LYS A 321 -2.52 -18.53 2.80
CA LYS A 321 -3.95 -18.86 2.94
C LYS A 321 -4.19 -20.28 3.49
N GLY A 322 -3.26 -21.19 3.26
CA GLY A 322 -3.35 -22.58 3.71
C GLY A 322 -2.48 -23.52 2.90
N THR A 323 -2.93 -24.77 2.77
CA THR A 323 -2.24 -25.81 2.02
C THR A 323 -3.28 -26.65 1.26
N PHE A 324 -3.01 -27.00 0.02
CA PHE A 324 -3.84 -27.87 -0.81
C PHE A 324 -2.95 -28.94 -1.47
N ASN A 325 -3.30 -30.24 -1.36
CA ASN A 325 -2.52 -31.36 -1.88
C ASN A 325 -1.02 -31.32 -1.52
N GLY A 326 -0.69 -30.87 -0.30
CA GLY A 326 0.72 -30.71 0.15
C GLY A 326 1.41 -29.45 -0.39
N ALA A 327 0.79 -28.66 -1.26
CA ALA A 327 1.30 -27.40 -1.79
C ALA A 327 0.82 -26.22 -0.93
N PRO A 328 1.69 -25.33 -0.44
CA PRO A 328 1.26 -24.10 0.23
C PRO A 328 0.62 -23.15 -0.77
N VAL A 329 -0.44 -22.47 -0.31
CA VAL A 329 -1.22 -21.49 -1.08
C VAL A 329 -1.01 -20.12 -0.49
N TYR A 330 -0.53 -19.17 -1.30
CA TYR A 330 -0.30 -17.79 -0.92
C TYR A 330 -1.12 -16.84 -1.79
N ASP A 331 -1.49 -15.69 -1.23
CA ASP A 331 -2.06 -14.56 -1.96
C ASP A 331 -1.07 -13.40 -2.01
N ASP A 332 -0.95 -12.77 -3.18
CA ASP A 332 -0.13 -11.58 -3.37
C ASP A 332 -0.86 -10.50 -4.16
N TYR A 333 -0.73 -9.27 -3.71
CA TYR A 333 -1.37 -8.10 -4.32
C TYR A 333 -0.66 -7.61 -5.58
N ALA A 334 0.45 -8.22 -5.99
CA ALA A 334 1.23 -7.83 -7.16
C ALA A 334 0.33 -7.68 -8.40
N HIS A 335 0.40 -6.52 -9.02
CA HIS A 335 -0.43 -6.13 -10.15
C HIS A 335 0.33 -5.32 -11.20
N HIS A 336 1.61 -5.11 -11.00
CA HIS A 336 2.58 -4.53 -11.94
C HIS A 336 3.60 -5.59 -12.35
N PRO A 337 4.11 -5.59 -13.60
CA PRO A 337 5.10 -6.59 -14.04
C PRO A 337 6.37 -6.63 -13.16
N GLY A 338 6.86 -5.48 -12.70
CA GLY A 338 8.00 -5.43 -11.77
C GLY A 338 7.73 -6.14 -10.44
N GLU A 339 6.52 -5.98 -9.87
CA GLU A 339 6.12 -6.71 -8.65
C GLU A 339 6.01 -8.21 -8.91
N LEU A 340 5.43 -8.59 -10.06
CA LEU A 340 5.31 -10.00 -10.47
C LEU A 340 6.69 -10.64 -10.65
N SER A 341 7.64 -9.93 -11.27
CA SER A 341 9.03 -10.37 -11.41
C SER A 341 9.68 -10.63 -10.06
N CYS A 342 9.60 -9.67 -9.13
CA CYS A 342 10.15 -9.81 -7.78
C CYS A 342 9.52 -10.98 -7.01
N LEU A 343 8.21 -11.19 -7.16
CA LEU A 343 7.49 -12.31 -6.55
C LEU A 343 7.98 -13.65 -7.08
N ILE A 344 8.07 -13.79 -8.41
CA ILE A 344 8.55 -15.03 -9.06
C ILE A 344 9.99 -15.32 -8.65
N ASP A 345 10.87 -14.32 -8.64
CA ASP A 345 12.26 -14.47 -8.21
C ASP A 345 12.35 -14.97 -6.77
N ALA A 346 11.58 -14.35 -5.86
CA ALA A 346 11.56 -14.73 -4.46
C ALA A 346 11.11 -16.19 -4.22
N VAL A 347 10.07 -16.65 -4.93
CA VAL A 347 9.59 -18.02 -4.75
C VAL A 347 10.48 -19.07 -5.44
N ARG A 348 11.19 -18.71 -6.50
CA ARG A 348 12.14 -19.60 -7.19
C ARG A 348 13.33 -19.98 -6.32
N THR A 349 13.71 -19.14 -5.35
CA THR A 349 14.82 -19.44 -4.41
C THR A 349 14.43 -20.42 -3.30
N GLN A 350 13.12 -20.72 -3.13
CA GLN A 350 12.64 -21.54 -2.01
C GLN A 350 12.57 -23.06 -2.30
N GLY A 351 13.03 -23.49 -3.47
CA GLY A 351 13.20 -24.93 -3.78
C GLY A 351 11.91 -25.69 -4.10
N TYR A 352 10.80 -25.03 -4.40
CA TYR A 352 9.57 -25.67 -4.88
C TYR A 352 9.79 -26.31 -6.25
N LYS A 353 9.09 -27.42 -6.52
CA LYS A 353 9.21 -28.15 -7.80
C LYS A 353 8.61 -27.35 -8.95
N ARG A 354 7.46 -26.71 -8.73
CA ARG A 354 6.78 -25.88 -9.73
C ARG A 354 6.15 -24.65 -9.06
N VAL A 355 6.14 -23.55 -9.79
CA VAL A 355 5.41 -22.31 -9.43
C VAL A 355 4.11 -22.28 -10.23
N VAL A 356 2.99 -22.38 -9.53
CA VAL A 356 1.63 -22.33 -10.07
C VAL A 356 1.03 -20.95 -9.78
N VAL A 357 0.71 -20.19 -10.81
CA VAL A 357 0.19 -18.82 -10.68
C VAL A 357 -1.23 -18.72 -11.23
N ALA A 358 -2.15 -18.24 -10.40
CA ALA A 358 -3.45 -17.74 -10.82
C ALA A 358 -3.40 -16.21 -10.81
N PHE A 359 -3.32 -15.62 -12.00
CA PHE A 359 -3.15 -14.17 -12.17
C PHE A 359 -4.47 -13.50 -12.58
N GLN A 360 -4.79 -12.37 -11.95
CA GLN A 360 -5.89 -11.49 -12.35
C GLN A 360 -5.32 -10.11 -12.73
N PRO A 361 -5.29 -9.75 -14.02
CA PRO A 361 -4.91 -8.40 -14.42
C PRO A 361 -5.83 -7.36 -13.78
N HIS A 362 -5.29 -6.20 -13.45
CA HIS A 362 -6.04 -5.12 -12.80
C HIS A 362 -6.06 -3.88 -13.68
N THR A 363 -7.24 -3.45 -14.10
CA THR A 363 -7.61 -2.39 -15.04
C THR A 363 -7.21 -2.68 -16.50
N TYR A 364 -8.04 -2.22 -17.42
CA TYR A 364 -7.82 -2.40 -18.86
C TYR A 364 -6.64 -1.55 -19.36
N THR A 365 -6.54 -0.32 -18.87
CA THR A 365 -5.48 0.63 -19.28
C THR A 365 -4.11 0.11 -18.91
N ARG A 366 -3.89 -0.36 -17.67
CA ARG A 366 -2.60 -0.94 -17.25
C ARG A 366 -2.30 -2.23 -18.00
N THR A 367 -3.28 -3.11 -18.15
CA THR A 367 -3.08 -4.38 -18.88
C THR A 367 -2.64 -4.12 -20.32
N HIS A 368 -3.23 -3.13 -20.97
CA HIS A 368 -2.84 -2.75 -22.34
C HIS A 368 -1.46 -2.10 -22.38
N ALA A 369 -1.18 -1.15 -21.51
CA ALA A 369 0.08 -0.39 -21.52
C ALA A 369 1.31 -1.28 -21.21
N LEU A 370 1.15 -2.31 -20.35
CA LEU A 370 2.22 -3.19 -19.90
C LEU A 370 2.08 -4.63 -20.41
N PHE A 371 1.37 -4.80 -21.53
CA PHE A 371 0.97 -6.10 -22.06
C PHE A 371 2.17 -7.05 -22.28
N GLU A 372 3.19 -6.60 -23.00
CA GLU A 372 4.37 -7.42 -23.31
C GLU A 372 5.19 -7.75 -22.06
N ASP A 373 5.21 -6.86 -21.09
CA ASP A 373 5.88 -7.08 -19.81
C ASP A 373 5.16 -8.15 -18.99
N PHE A 374 3.83 -8.14 -18.92
CA PHE A 374 3.05 -9.22 -18.29
C PHE A 374 3.28 -10.56 -18.98
N VAL A 375 3.27 -10.59 -20.31
CA VAL A 375 3.55 -11.81 -21.09
C VAL A 375 4.94 -12.35 -20.76
N ARG A 376 5.96 -11.49 -20.68
CA ARG A 376 7.33 -11.88 -20.36
C ARG A 376 7.41 -12.51 -18.96
N GLU A 377 6.83 -11.89 -17.95
CA GLU A 377 6.91 -12.39 -16.58
C GLU A 377 6.08 -13.66 -16.37
N LEU A 378 4.87 -13.74 -16.93
CA LEU A 378 4.02 -14.93 -16.82
C LEU A 378 4.56 -16.15 -17.58
N LYS A 379 5.41 -15.99 -18.57
CA LYS A 379 6.15 -17.09 -19.22
C LYS A 379 7.17 -17.77 -18.30
N ARG A 380 7.53 -17.14 -17.18
CA ARG A 380 8.53 -17.64 -16.23
C ARG A 380 7.96 -18.65 -15.23
N VAL A 381 6.64 -18.84 -15.18
CA VAL A 381 5.99 -19.77 -14.25
C VAL A 381 5.70 -21.12 -14.90
N ASP A 382 5.56 -22.17 -14.09
CA ASP A 382 5.42 -23.53 -14.61
C ASP A 382 3.96 -23.88 -14.97
N VAL A 383 3.00 -23.28 -14.28
CA VAL A 383 1.57 -23.39 -14.56
C VAL A 383 0.96 -22.00 -14.40
N CYS A 384 0.29 -21.54 -15.44
CA CYS A 384 -0.35 -20.23 -15.47
C CYS A 384 -1.85 -20.36 -15.77
N VAL A 385 -2.69 -19.82 -14.91
CA VAL A 385 -4.11 -19.55 -15.18
C VAL A 385 -4.38 -18.07 -15.03
N VAL A 386 -5.06 -17.47 -16.01
CA VAL A 386 -5.37 -16.04 -16.04
C VAL A 386 -6.88 -15.86 -15.93
N ALA A 387 -7.31 -15.17 -14.90
CA ALA A 387 -8.70 -14.76 -14.70
C ALA A 387 -9.02 -13.54 -15.58
N GLU A 388 -10.32 -13.23 -15.78
CA GLU A 388 -10.72 -12.03 -16.51
C GLU A 388 -10.24 -10.77 -15.79
N ILE A 389 -9.97 -9.71 -16.57
CA ILE A 389 -9.44 -8.43 -16.06
C ILE A 389 -10.39 -7.85 -15.00
N TYR A 390 -9.86 -7.54 -13.84
CA TYR A 390 -10.61 -6.79 -12.83
C TYR A 390 -10.71 -5.32 -13.22
N ALA A 391 -11.88 -4.91 -13.68
CA ALA A 391 -12.10 -3.58 -14.27
C ALA A 391 -11.94 -2.42 -13.27
N ALA A 392 -12.09 -2.69 -11.95
CA ALA A 392 -12.19 -1.66 -10.92
C ALA A 392 -13.26 -0.61 -11.27
N ARG A 393 -12.84 0.58 -11.70
CA ARG A 393 -13.74 1.70 -12.10
C ARG A 393 -13.70 2.01 -13.61
N GLU A 394 -12.95 1.23 -14.38
CA GLU A 394 -12.80 1.44 -15.82
C GLU A 394 -13.90 0.75 -16.61
N GLN A 395 -14.18 1.30 -17.80
CA GLN A 395 -14.93 0.66 -18.86
C GLN A 395 -13.96 0.18 -19.93
N ASN A 396 -14.21 -0.98 -20.50
CA ASN A 396 -13.33 -1.52 -21.56
C ASN A 396 -13.56 -0.80 -22.89
N LEU A 397 -12.96 0.36 -23.06
CA LEU A 397 -12.98 1.12 -24.30
C LEU A 397 -11.88 0.72 -25.29
N ILE A 398 -10.89 -0.06 -24.81
CA ILE A 398 -9.72 -0.50 -25.56
C ILE A 398 -10.02 -1.83 -26.29
N GLY A 399 -10.96 -2.62 -25.75
CA GLY A 399 -11.33 -3.93 -26.29
C GLY A 399 -10.34 -5.06 -25.90
N ILE A 400 -9.48 -4.83 -24.88
CA ILE A 400 -8.53 -5.85 -24.40
C ILE A 400 -9.20 -6.83 -23.43
N SER A 401 -8.79 -8.10 -23.45
CA SER A 401 -9.21 -9.12 -22.50
C SER A 401 -8.02 -9.97 -22.03
N SER A 402 -8.22 -10.72 -20.96
CA SER A 402 -7.23 -11.69 -20.48
C SER A 402 -6.96 -12.81 -21.48
N ARG A 403 -7.84 -13.06 -22.44
CA ARG A 403 -7.63 -14.01 -23.54
C ARG A 403 -6.44 -13.61 -24.40
N ASP A 404 -6.28 -12.30 -24.65
CA ASP A 404 -5.16 -11.78 -25.45
C ASP A 404 -3.80 -12.10 -24.79
N LEU A 405 -3.73 -12.05 -23.44
CA LEU A 405 -2.53 -12.45 -22.69
C LEU A 405 -2.27 -13.96 -22.84
N VAL A 406 -3.31 -14.78 -22.64
CA VAL A 406 -3.20 -16.24 -22.70
C VAL A 406 -2.74 -16.72 -24.07
N GLU A 407 -3.20 -16.10 -25.16
CA GLU A 407 -2.73 -16.41 -26.53
C GLU A 407 -1.22 -16.22 -26.72
N LYS A 408 -0.58 -15.35 -25.94
CA LYS A 408 0.85 -15.07 -26.01
C LYS A 408 1.68 -15.90 -25.01
N ILE A 409 1.06 -16.61 -24.08
CA ILE A 409 1.74 -17.37 -23.03
C ILE A 409 1.53 -18.87 -23.28
N PRO A 410 2.54 -19.61 -23.77
CA PRO A 410 2.40 -21.04 -24.05
C PRO A 410 1.96 -21.83 -22.83
N GLY A 411 0.90 -22.62 -22.98
CA GLY A 411 0.37 -23.47 -21.89
C GLY A 411 -0.46 -22.75 -20.83
N ALA A 412 -0.67 -21.44 -20.94
CA ALA A 412 -1.58 -20.73 -20.05
C ALA A 412 -3.05 -21.07 -20.36
N THR A 413 -3.88 -21.00 -19.33
CA THR A 413 -5.33 -21.23 -19.40
C THR A 413 -6.09 -19.97 -19.03
N TYR A 414 -7.09 -19.61 -19.79
CA TYR A 414 -8.04 -18.55 -19.44
C TYR A 414 -9.21 -19.14 -18.67
N CYS A 415 -9.60 -18.46 -17.58
CA CYS A 415 -10.82 -18.72 -16.82
C CYS A 415 -11.63 -17.42 -16.67
N GLU A 416 -12.89 -17.46 -17.03
CA GLU A 416 -13.77 -16.28 -16.98
C GLU A 416 -14.17 -15.92 -15.55
N THR A 417 -14.35 -16.93 -14.69
CA THR A 417 -14.85 -16.77 -13.33
C THR A 417 -13.88 -17.32 -12.28
N LEU A 418 -13.94 -16.80 -11.05
CA LEU A 418 -13.11 -17.29 -9.95
C LEU A 418 -13.41 -18.77 -9.57
N PRO A 419 -14.66 -19.26 -9.61
CA PRO A 419 -14.91 -20.70 -9.47
C PRO A 419 -14.19 -21.57 -10.50
N GLU A 420 -14.11 -21.13 -11.76
CA GLU A 420 -13.35 -21.86 -12.80
C GLU A 420 -11.86 -21.85 -12.48
N VAL A 421 -11.30 -20.73 -12.00
CA VAL A 421 -9.89 -20.65 -11.54
C VAL A 421 -9.66 -21.66 -10.40
N THR A 422 -10.56 -21.71 -9.42
CA THR A 422 -10.45 -22.64 -8.29
C THR A 422 -10.47 -24.09 -8.75
N GLU A 423 -11.36 -24.43 -9.69
CA GLU A 423 -11.46 -25.78 -10.25
C GLU A 423 -10.24 -26.16 -11.08
N PHE A 424 -9.71 -25.21 -11.87
CA PHE A 424 -8.45 -25.41 -12.58
C PHE A 424 -7.31 -25.72 -11.62
N LEU A 425 -7.18 -24.98 -10.52
CA LEU A 425 -6.16 -25.20 -9.49
C LEU A 425 -6.32 -26.57 -8.83
N ARG A 426 -7.56 -27.00 -8.50
CA ARG A 426 -7.85 -28.33 -7.92
C ARG A 426 -7.35 -29.47 -8.81
N GLN A 427 -7.48 -29.33 -10.11
CA GLN A 427 -7.08 -30.35 -11.08
C GLN A 427 -5.57 -30.37 -11.37
N ASN A 428 -4.88 -29.23 -11.22
CA ASN A 428 -3.50 -29.07 -11.68
C ASN A 428 -2.45 -29.03 -10.56
N VAL A 429 -2.82 -28.69 -9.32
CA VAL A 429 -1.90 -28.55 -8.18
C VAL A 429 -1.48 -29.92 -7.66
N ARG A 430 -0.17 -30.08 -7.42
CA ARG A 430 0.47 -31.31 -6.98
C ARG A 430 1.38 -31.08 -5.78
N GLU A 431 1.72 -32.13 -5.07
CA GLU A 431 2.70 -32.09 -3.99
C GLU A 431 4.08 -31.57 -4.46
N GLY A 432 4.61 -30.63 -3.72
CA GLY A 432 5.88 -29.95 -4.04
C GLY A 432 5.73 -28.68 -4.85
N ASP A 433 4.51 -28.32 -5.29
CA ASP A 433 4.22 -27.01 -5.89
C ASP A 433 4.17 -25.90 -4.83
N ILE A 434 4.27 -24.65 -5.29
CA ILE A 434 3.75 -23.48 -4.60
C ILE A 434 2.63 -22.87 -5.44
N VAL A 435 1.52 -22.50 -4.81
CA VAL A 435 0.36 -21.87 -5.46
C VAL A 435 0.29 -20.41 -5.07
N LEU A 436 0.21 -19.53 -6.07
CA LEU A 436 0.10 -18.09 -5.89
C LEU A 436 -1.19 -17.59 -6.54
N THR A 437 -2.07 -16.95 -5.76
CA THR A 437 -3.13 -16.08 -6.31
C THR A 437 -2.58 -14.67 -6.36
N VAL A 438 -2.53 -14.06 -7.56
CA VAL A 438 -1.80 -12.80 -7.79
C VAL A 438 -2.69 -11.79 -8.48
N GLY A 439 -2.81 -10.59 -7.87
CA GLY A 439 -3.56 -9.48 -8.43
C GLY A 439 -4.20 -8.56 -7.40
N ALA A 440 -4.45 -7.32 -7.75
CA ALA A 440 -5.06 -6.31 -6.88
C ALA A 440 -6.60 -6.45 -6.77
N GLY A 441 -7.22 -7.27 -7.61
CA GLY A 441 -8.64 -7.57 -7.61
C GLY A 441 -9.05 -8.57 -6.52
N ASP A 442 -9.99 -9.44 -6.86
CA ASP A 442 -10.58 -10.41 -5.94
C ASP A 442 -10.11 -11.85 -6.12
N ILE A 443 -9.03 -12.07 -6.88
CA ILE A 443 -8.43 -13.39 -7.15
C ILE A 443 -8.07 -14.17 -5.87
N TYR A 444 -7.77 -13.49 -4.76
CA TYR A 444 -7.50 -14.12 -3.46
C TYR A 444 -8.61 -15.07 -3.02
N ARG A 445 -9.87 -14.82 -3.43
CA ARG A 445 -11.01 -15.68 -3.12
C ARG A 445 -10.88 -17.07 -3.74
N ALA A 446 -10.23 -17.18 -4.91
CA ALA A 446 -9.96 -18.48 -5.51
C ALA A 446 -8.98 -19.31 -4.66
N GLY A 447 -7.94 -18.68 -4.11
CA GLY A 447 -7.03 -19.31 -3.14
C GLY A 447 -7.72 -19.72 -1.85
N GLU A 448 -8.55 -18.84 -1.28
CA GLU A 448 -9.34 -19.15 -0.08
C GLU A 448 -10.34 -20.31 -0.31
N ALA A 449 -10.96 -20.37 -1.49
CA ALA A 449 -11.87 -21.47 -1.86
C ALA A 449 -11.14 -22.80 -2.15
N LEU A 450 -9.87 -22.71 -2.56
CA LEU A 450 -9.03 -23.89 -2.80
C LEU A 450 -8.66 -24.61 -1.51
N VAL A 451 -8.41 -23.88 -0.42
CA VAL A 451 -7.94 -24.43 0.86
C VAL A 451 -9.06 -24.78 1.85
N LYS A 452 -10.31 -24.46 1.51
CA LYS A 452 -11.51 -24.87 2.26
C LYS A 452 -11.94 -26.28 1.86
#